data_0aa8aff3821fa5b56ab204632fb40327
#
_entry.id   0aa8aff3821fa5b56ab204632fb40327
#
_cell.length_a   1.000
_cell.length_b   1.000
_cell.length_c   1.000
_cell.angle_alpha   90.00
_cell.angle_beta   90.00
_cell.angle_gamma   90.00
#
_symmetry.space_group_name_H-M   'P 1'
#
loop_
_entity.id
_entity.type
_entity.pdbx_description
1 polymer ?
#
loop_
_entity_poly.entity_id
_entity_poly.type
_entity_poly.pdbx_seq_one_letter_code
_entity_poly.pdbx_strand_id
1 'polypeptide(L)'
;MIDRIVLDTGAAETIISPDAVETIGIAAELDDYIHSSYGIGGSLHNFYMKQVDGVRLGAVGLNDVKLDFGVIDPQGHINGLLGLDLLMKLNAVIDLKHLTLSL
;
A
#
# COMPACT_ATOMS: atom_id res chain seq x y z
N MET A 1 -3.54 4.98 12.69
CA MET A 1 -2.43 4.06 12.34
C MET A 1 -2.99 2.84 11.62
N ILE A 2 -2.35 2.44 10.54
CA ILE A 2 -2.73 1.22 9.81
C ILE A 2 -1.75 0.11 10.22
N ASP A 3 -2.27 -0.96 10.75
CA ASP A 3 -1.51 -2.15 11.15
C ASP A 3 -1.68 -3.28 10.12
N ARG A 4 -0.99 -4.39 10.33
CA ARG A 4 -1.07 -5.60 9.50
C ARG A 4 -0.79 -5.33 8.02
N ILE A 5 0.27 -4.58 7.77
CA ILE A 5 0.80 -4.32 6.43
C ILE A 5 1.91 -5.33 6.16
N VAL A 6 1.82 -6.01 5.02
CA VAL A 6 2.84 -6.97 4.59
C VAL A 6 3.90 -6.24 3.78
N LEU A 7 5.17 -6.45 4.14
CA LEU A 7 6.31 -5.99 3.36
C LEU A 7 6.45 -6.89 2.14
N ASP A 8 6.23 -6.35 0.94
CA ASP A 8 6.17 -7.12 -0.28
C ASP A 8 7.05 -6.52 -1.38
N THR A 9 8.26 -7.03 -1.52
CA THR A 9 9.19 -6.60 -2.57
C THR A 9 8.77 -7.09 -3.96
N GLY A 10 7.83 -8.03 -4.03
CA GLY A 10 7.24 -8.48 -5.29
C GLY A 10 6.12 -7.58 -5.79
N ALA A 11 5.64 -6.64 -4.99
CA ALA A 11 4.64 -5.66 -5.39
C ALA A 11 5.32 -4.39 -5.88
N ALA A 12 5.03 -3.98 -7.11
CA ALA A 12 5.57 -2.73 -7.66
C ALA A 12 5.00 -1.51 -6.94
N GLU A 13 3.77 -1.62 -6.47
CA GLU A 13 3.01 -0.51 -5.88
C GLU A 13 2.46 -0.90 -4.52
N THR A 14 2.40 0.09 -3.63
CA THR A 14 1.79 -0.06 -2.32
C THR A 14 0.28 -0.03 -2.45
N ILE A 15 -0.40 -0.99 -1.82
CA ILE A 15 -1.85 -1.14 -1.88
C ILE A 15 -2.39 -1.14 -0.45
N ILE A 16 -3.43 -0.32 -0.21
CA ILE A 16 -4.07 -0.22 1.09
C ILE A 16 -5.53 -0.63 0.97
N SER A 17 -6.02 -1.42 1.91
CA SER A 17 -7.43 -1.79 1.96
C SER A 17 -8.30 -0.55 2.19
N PRO A 18 -9.39 -0.37 1.42
CA PRO A 18 -10.31 0.75 1.64
C PRO A 18 -10.87 0.81 3.06
N ASP A 19 -11.09 -0.34 3.69
CA ASP A 19 -11.63 -0.40 5.06
C ASP A 19 -10.66 0.21 6.07
N ALA A 20 -9.35 0.12 5.81
CA ALA A 20 -8.33 0.64 6.73
C ALA A 20 -8.29 2.17 6.79
N VAL A 21 -8.83 2.84 5.78
CA VAL A 21 -8.79 4.31 5.66
C VAL A 21 -10.17 4.96 5.65
N GLU A 22 -11.22 4.18 5.81
CA GLU A 22 -12.59 4.68 5.82
C GLU A 22 -12.80 5.76 6.88
N THR A 23 -12.26 5.55 8.07
CA THR A 23 -12.44 6.46 9.22
C THR A 23 -11.76 7.81 9.02
N ILE A 24 -10.81 7.93 8.12
CA ILE A 24 -10.14 9.19 7.81
C ILE A 24 -10.69 9.84 6.53
N GLY A 25 -11.82 9.32 6.03
CA GLY A 25 -12.54 9.94 4.92
C GLY A 25 -12.00 9.63 3.53
N ILE A 26 -11.13 8.64 3.40
CA ILE A 26 -10.64 8.23 2.08
C ILE A 26 -11.58 7.18 1.51
N ALA A 27 -12.19 7.47 0.36
CA ALA A 27 -13.13 6.59 -0.31
C ALA A 27 -13.04 6.78 -1.82
N ALA A 28 -13.50 5.78 -2.57
CA ALA A 28 -13.53 5.86 -4.04
C ALA A 28 -14.44 7.01 -4.51
N GLU A 29 -13.99 7.72 -5.53
CA GLU A 29 -14.71 8.83 -6.16
C GLU A 29 -14.79 8.58 -7.66
N LEU A 30 -15.76 9.23 -8.32
CA LEU A 30 -16.01 8.99 -9.75
C LEU A 30 -14.85 9.39 -10.65
N ASP A 31 -14.05 10.37 -10.24
CA ASP A 31 -12.91 10.87 -11.01
C ASP A 31 -11.57 10.20 -10.64
N ASP A 32 -11.61 9.20 -9.78
CA ASP A 32 -10.41 8.45 -9.45
C ASP A 32 -9.91 7.65 -10.65
N TYR A 33 -8.59 7.61 -10.80
CA TYR A 33 -7.97 6.75 -11.79
C TYR A 33 -8.07 5.28 -11.34
N ILE A 34 -8.53 4.42 -12.24
CA ILE A 34 -8.64 2.98 -11.95
C ILE A 34 -7.41 2.28 -12.54
N HIS A 35 -6.71 1.56 -11.68
CA HIS A 35 -5.56 0.75 -12.03
C HIS A 35 -5.93 -0.72 -11.91
N SER A 36 -5.66 -1.51 -12.95
CA SER A 36 -5.95 -2.94 -12.97
C SER A 36 -4.66 -3.74 -12.97
N SER A 37 -4.63 -4.80 -12.19
CA SER A 37 -3.47 -5.68 -12.07
C SER A 37 -3.92 -7.13 -12.06
N TYR A 38 -3.08 -8.00 -12.62
CA TYR A 38 -3.32 -9.44 -12.59
C TYR A 38 -2.51 -10.05 -11.43
N GLY A 39 -3.20 -10.83 -10.60
CA GLY A 39 -2.56 -11.64 -9.57
C GLY A 39 -2.07 -12.97 -10.09
N ILE A 40 -1.41 -13.73 -9.23
CA ILE A 40 -1.03 -15.12 -9.51
C ILE A 40 -2.31 -15.92 -9.78
N GLY A 41 -2.32 -16.71 -10.86
CA GLY A 41 -3.49 -17.44 -11.29
C GLY A 41 -4.41 -16.69 -12.26
N GLY A 42 -4.04 -15.48 -12.66
CA GLY A 42 -4.76 -14.70 -13.68
C GLY A 42 -5.97 -13.92 -13.16
N SER A 43 -6.14 -13.81 -11.83
CA SER A 43 -7.21 -12.98 -11.27
C SER A 43 -6.99 -11.51 -11.58
N LEU A 44 -8.03 -10.83 -12.06
CA LEU A 44 -7.99 -9.38 -12.29
C LEU A 44 -8.42 -8.66 -11.01
N HIS A 45 -7.59 -7.72 -10.57
CA HIS A 45 -7.87 -6.86 -9.44
C HIS A 45 -7.90 -5.41 -9.88
N ASN A 46 -8.94 -4.69 -9.47
CA ASN A 46 -9.10 -3.27 -9.75
C ASN A 46 -8.83 -2.46 -8.49
N PHE A 47 -8.00 -1.43 -8.64
CA PHE A 47 -7.66 -0.51 -7.57
C PHE A 47 -7.99 0.90 -8.00
N TYR A 48 -8.39 1.74 -7.05
CA TYR A 48 -8.48 3.18 -7.33
C TYR A 48 -7.24 3.88 -6.76
N MET A 49 -6.71 4.79 -7.55
CA MET A 49 -5.49 5.51 -7.22
C MET A 49 -5.85 6.88 -6.68
N LYS A 50 -5.25 7.23 -5.54
CA LYS A 50 -5.39 8.56 -4.93
C LYS A 50 -4.05 9.11 -4.52
N GLN A 51 -3.92 10.42 -4.64
CA GLN A 51 -2.84 11.13 -3.99
C GLN A 51 -3.24 11.47 -2.57
N VAL A 52 -2.43 11.07 -1.60
CA VAL A 52 -2.62 11.36 -0.19
C VAL A 52 -1.62 12.39 0.28
N ASP A 53 -1.98 13.16 1.31
CA ASP A 53 -1.13 14.24 1.81
C ASP A 53 0.17 13.73 2.41
N GLY A 54 0.14 12.58 3.03
CA GLY A 54 1.33 12.02 3.62
C GLY A 54 1.18 10.57 4.03
N VAL A 55 2.32 9.88 4.04
CA VAL A 55 2.48 8.53 4.57
C VAL A 55 3.65 8.55 5.54
N ARG A 56 3.47 7.96 6.70
CA ARG A 56 4.54 7.84 7.67
C ARG A 56 4.83 6.37 7.95
N LEU A 57 6.11 6.01 7.92
CA LEU A 57 6.59 4.71 8.32
C LEU A 57 7.63 4.92 9.43
N GLY A 58 7.27 4.55 10.66
CA GLY A 58 8.09 4.87 11.82
C GLY A 58 8.25 6.39 11.97
N ALA A 59 9.49 6.86 12.04
CA ALA A 59 9.82 8.28 12.17
C ALA A 59 9.97 8.99 10.83
N VAL A 60 9.88 8.27 9.70
CA VAL A 60 10.10 8.83 8.37
C VAL A 60 8.77 9.05 7.67
N GLY A 61 8.58 10.24 7.12
CA GLY A 61 7.38 10.61 6.38
C GLY A 61 7.67 10.96 4.93
N LEU A 62 6.68 10.68 4.07
CA LEU A 62 6.65 11.11 2.69
C LEU A 62 5.40 11.96 2.48
N ASN A 63 5.52 13.05 1.71
CA ASN A 63 4.41 13.92 1.37
C ASN A 63 3.96 13.69 -0.07
N ASP A 64 2.69 13.95 -0.34
CA ASP A 64 2.12 13.93 -1.70
C ASP A 64 2.39 12.60 -2.41
N VAL A 65 1.94 11.52 -1.79
CA VAL A 65 2.20 10.15 -2.26
C VAL A 65 0.97 9.62 -2.99
N LYS A 66 1.17 8.98 -4.13
CA LYS A 66 0.14 8.21 -4.80
C LYS A 66 0.10 6.80 -4.26
N LEU A 67 -1.10 6.36 -3.89
CA LEU A 67 -1.34 5.01 -3.38
C LEU A 67 -2.48 4.36 -4.15
N ASP A 68 -2.40 3.04 -4.29
CA ASP A 68 -3.50 2.23 -4.77
C ASP A 68 -4.36 1.75 -3.59
N PHE A 69 -5.67 1.78 -3.78
CA PHE A 69 -6.62 1.29 -2.78
C PHE A 69 -7.47 0.19 -3.40
N GLY A 70 -7.53 -0.92 -2.72
CA GLY A 70 -8.30 -2.06 -3.18
C GLY A 70 -8.26 -3.21 -2.18
N VAL A 71 -9.16 -4.17 -2.38
CA VAL A 71 -9.25 -5.35 -1.52
C VAL A 71 -8.20 -6.35 -1.99
N ILE A 72 -7.22 -6.63 -1.15
CA ILE A 72 -6.18 -7.63 -1.40
C ILE A 72 -6.41 -8.90 -0.62
N ASP A 73 -7.10 -8.81 0.50
CA ASP A 73 -7.48 -9.94 1.32
C ASP A 73 -8.97 -9.81 1.69
N PRO A 74 -9.86 -10.57 1.00
CA PRO A 74 -11.30 -10.51 1.28
C PRO A 74 -11.66 -10.92 2.71
N GLN A 75 -10.79 -11.68 3.38
CA GLN A 75 -11.01 -12.10 4.76
C GLN A 75 -10.57 -11.04 5.78
N GLY A 76 -9.87 -10.00 5.34
CA GLY A 76 -9.49 -8.89 6.19
C GLY A 76 -8.36 -9.16 7.18
N HIS A 77 -7.53 -10.18 6.92
CA HIS A 77 -6.40 -10.51 7.80
C HIS A 77 -5.23 -9.53 7.64
N ILE A 78 -5.09 -8.94 6.46
CA ILE A 78 -4.08 -7.92 6.19
C ILE A 78 -4.73 -6.66 5.62
N ASN A 79 -4.15 -5.51 5.94
CA ASN A 79 -4.68 -4.21 5.55
C ASN A 79 -3.96 -3.58 4.37
N GLY A 80 -2.88 -4.16 3.92
CA GLY A 80 -2.16 -3.62 2.79
C GLY A 80 -0.86 -4.34 2.50
N LEU A 81 -0.26 -3.94 1.38
CA LEU A 81 1.07 -4.35 0.96
C LEU A 81 1.94 -3.10 0.86
N LEU A 82 3.11 -3.13 1.49
CA LEU A 82 4.13 -2.09 1.32
C LEU A 82 5.03 -2.52 0.16
N GLY A 83 4.89 -1.85 -0.96
CA GLY A 83 5.54 -2.21 -2.21
C GLY A 83 6.84 -1.47 -2.49
N LEU A 84 7.46 -1.78 -3.63
CA LEU A 84 8.73 -1.19 -4.03
C LEU A 84 8.67 0.32 -4.23
N ASP A 85 7.53 0.87 -4.63
CA ASP A 85 7.37 2.30 -4.84
C ASP A 85 7.78 3.11 -3.62
N LEU A 86 7.24 2.77 -2.45
CA LEU A 86 7.57 3.46 -1.21
C LEU A 86 8.92 3.01 -0.64
N LEU A 87 9.23 1.73 -0.73
CA LEU A 87 10.50 1.21 -0.22
C LEU A 87 11.69 1.90 -0.90
N MET A 88 11.60 2.13 -2.20
CA MET A 88 12.67 2.81 -2.95
C MET A 88 12.73 4.29 -2.61
N LYS A 89 11.59 4.96 -2.45
CA LYS A 89 11.57 6.37 -2.05
C LYS A 89 12.14 6.59 -0.66
N LEU A 90 11.96 5.61 0.22
CA LEU A 90 12.46 5.66 1.59
C LEU A 90 13.92 5.20 1.72
N ASN A 91 14.53 4.74 0.62
CA ASN A 91 15.86 4.11 0.62
C ASN A 91 15.95 3.00 1.68
N ALA A 92 14.92 2.17 1.74
CA ALA A 92 14.78 1.15 2.76
C ALA A 92 15.83 0.06 2.61
N VAL A 93 16.38 -0.38 3.73
CA VAL A 93 17.25 -1.54 3.82
C VAL A 93 16.51 -2.66 4.53
N ILE A 94 16.36 -3.79 3.85
CA ILE A 94 15.72 -4.98 4.39
C ILE A 94 16.80 -5.97 4.79
N ASP A 95 16.88 -6.27 6.07
CA ASP A 95 17.84 -7.23 6.63
C ASP A 95 17.10 -8.50 7.01
N LEU A 96 17.24 -9.52 6.17
CA LEU A 96 16.57 -10.81 6.40
C LEU A 96 17.21 -11.60 7.53
N LYS A 97 18.48 -11.34 7.83
CA LYS A 97 19.17 -12.02 8.94
C LYS A 97 18.60 -11.58 10.29
N HIS A 98 18.36 -10.29 10.45
CA HIS A 98 17.88 -9.72 11.71
C HIS A 98 16.38 -9.41 11.68
N LEU A 99 15.69 -9.67 10.56
CA LEU A 99 14.27 -9.38 10.34
C LEU A 99 13.95 -7.92 10.64
N THR A 100 14.78 -7.02 10.11
CA THR A 100 14.62 -5.57 10.33
C THR A 100 14.47 -4.82 9.01
N LEU A 101 13.75 -3.71 9.09
CA LEU A 101 13.63 -2.71 8.04
C LEU A 101 14.23 -1.42 8.57
N SER A 102 15.26 -0.92 7.90
CA SER A 102 15.92 0.35 8.25
C SER A 102 15.63 1.41 7.19
N LEU A 103 15.38 2.61 7.64
CA LEU A 103 15.03 3.74 6.77
C LEU A 103 16.10 4.83 6.80
#